data_a0a278940e11a2854d8fad4f763fb899
#
_entry.id   a0a278940e11a2854d8fad4f763fb899
#
_cell.length_a   1.000
_cell.length_b   1.000
_cell.length_c   1.000
_cell.angle_alpha   90.00
_cell.angle_beta   90.00
_cell.angle_gamma   90.00
#
_symmetry.space_group_name_H-M   'P 1'
#
loop_
_entity.id
_entity.type
_entity.pdbx_description
1 polymer ?
#
loop_
_entity_poly.entity_id
_entity_poly.type
_entity_poly.pdbx_seq_one_letter_code
_entity_poly.pdbx_strand_id
1 'polypeptide(L)'
;MKDFLWGLTGRVVLPLDPFYTLKRQGFNRAIQRFPLVIVYCRNKKDVSNAVMWAKKHSIPIRIRSGGHNYEGYSNGDYLLVIDISEMKGIAIEEDTNQLYIETGATNKLVYEVAASKGYPFPGGTCPTVGVSGFALGGGWGLSCRYLGLGCDSLEEVELVNYEGDIIKANKRCNTDLFWALRGAGGGNFGVAASMKFRLPKRIEKVTLIEIDYLHVNAAEQEEFLCLWQEWLKCADYRVTLIARIYHSENDGLAMLIRGIFYGGTEEAKDIMEKFLVLEHVVYEFSYITFLEAVTILGSVYPPYEKFASVSRFVTRDFSKPEIARVTGLIRERPRGSVFAGLSLYALGGKVAAVKKDDTAFFYRKAHYITWLETVWEEREYAAENQEWIKRRYPVLAQFTTGSYVNFPYSGLIDYLEEYYGSHTENLIKVKAKYDPFNVFTYPQGIIPTMGHYYPVPKEQSEEDISLPVAGDRDANYRGFRYVKEAKK
;
A
#
# COMPACT_ATOMS: atom_id res chain seq x y z
N MET A 1 -24.51 -8.28 27.38
CA MET A 1 -23.18 -8.08 26.73
C MET A 1 -22.35 -9.36 26.71
N LYS A 2 -22.17 -10.10 27.79
CA LYS A 2 -21.41 -11.38 27.77
C LYS A 2 -21.99 -12.41 26.80
N ASP A 3 -23.29 -12.56 26.74
CA ASP A 3 -23.96 -13.51 25.82
C ASP A 3 -23.82 -13.10 24.36
N PHE A 4 -23.79 -11.78 24.08
CA PHE A 4 -23.56 -11.27 22.73
C PHE A 4 -22.17 -11.59 22.20
N LEU A 5 -21.15 -11.49 23.03
CA LEU A 5 -19.75 -11.75 22.66
C LEU A 5 -19.38 -13.24 22.71
N TRP A 6 -20.33 -14.11 23.11
CA TRP A 6 -20.07 -15.53 23.20
C TRP A 6 -19.71 -16.12 21.83
N GLY A 7 -18.57 -16.78 21.77
CA GLY A 7 -18.01 -17.36 20.52
C GLY A 7 -16.79 -16.60 19.99
N LEU A 8 -16.56 -15.32 20.41
CA LEU A 8 -15.32 -14.62 20.11
C LEU A 8 -14.22 -15.06 21.09
N THR A 9 -13.09 -15.53 20.59
CA THR A 9 -11.98 -16.06 21.41
C THR A 9 -10.72 -15.20 21.37
N GLY A 10 -10.64 -14.21 20.46
CA GLY A 10 -9.58 -13.20 20.45
C GLY A 10 -9.76 -12.12 21.51
N ARG A 11 -8.83 -11.18 21.59
CA ARG A 11 -8.95 -10.00 22.45
C ARG A 11 -9.95 -9.01 21.85
N VAL A 12 -11.06 -8.80 22.54
CA VAL A 12 -12.15 -7.91 22.10
C VAL A 12 -11.95 -6.50 22.62
N VAL A 13 -12.24 -5.50 21.76
CA VAL A 13 -12.30 -4.08 22.10
C VAL A 13 -13.65 -3.52 21.67
N LEU A 14 -14.33 -2.85 22.57
CA LEU A 14 -15.67 -2.28 22.39
C LEU A 14 -15.64 -0.74 22.49
N PRO A 15 -16.68 -0.02 22.01
CA PRO A 15 -16.74 1.45 22.06
C PRO A 15 -16.54 2.07 23.45
N LEU A 16 -16.87 1.35 24.53
CA LEU A 16 -16.70 1.82 25.90
C LEU A 16 -15.33 1.50 26.53
N ASP A 17 -14.46 0.78 25.79
CA ASP A 17 -13.13 0.49 26.31
C ASP A 17 -12.24 1.75 26.28
N PRO A 18 -11.40 1.97 27.29
CA PRO A 18 -10.53 3.16 27.37
C PRO A 18 -9.61 3.36 26.17
N PHE A 19 -9.22 2.27 25.51
CA PHE A 19 -8.31 2.29 24.35
C PHE A 19 -9.03 2.25 23.00
N TYR A 20 -10.37 2.25 22.98
CA TYR A 20 -11.13 2.13 21.74
C TYR A 20 -10.77 3.20 20.72
N THR A 21 -10.71 4.47 21.13
CA THR A 21 -10.37 5.58 20.23
C THR A 21 -9.03 5.38 19.52
N LEU A 22 -8.01 4.89 20.22
CA LEU A 22 -6.72 4.55 19.63
C LEU A 22 -6.81 3.31 18.73
N LYS A 23 -7.49 2.27 19.19
CA LYS A 23 -7.53 0.96 18.52
C LYS A 23 -8.39 0.93 17.26
N ARG A 24 -9.38 1.82 17.13
CA ARG A 24 -10.19 1.95 15.91
C ARG A 24 -9.50 2.67 14.77
N GLN A 25 -8.39 3.35 15.00
CA GLN A 25 -7.73 4.17 14.00
C GLN A 25 -6.84 3.36 13.05
N GLY A 26 -6.78 3.78 11.77
CA GLY A 26 -5.81 3.33 10.78
C GLY A 26 -4.63 4.31 10.64
N PHE A 27 -3.78 4.10 9.63
CA PHE A 27 -2.66 4.98 9.31
C PHE A 27 -3.16 6.35 8.81
N ASN A 28 -4.12 6.37 7.87
CA ASN A 28 -4.74 7.62 7.40
C ASN A 28 -5.73 8.15 8.44
N ARG A 29 -5.31 9.15 9.21
CA ARG A 29 -6.13 9.77 10.28
C ARG A 29 -7.18 10.74 9.75
N ALA A 30 -7.19 11.05 8.45
CA ALA A 30 -8.29 11.78 7.83
C ALA A 30 -9.61 10.98 7.89
N ILE A 31 -9.51 9.65 7.97
CA ILE A 31 -10.64 8.74 7.97
C ILE A 31 -10.99 8.32 9.38
N GLN A 32 -12.20 8.62 9.80
CA GLN A 32 -12.73 8.26 11.11
C GLN A 32 -13.86 7.23 10.93
N ARG A 33 -13.71 6.04 11.55
CA ARG A 33 -14.70 4.96 11.53
C ARG A 33 -14.92 4.44 12.96
N PHE A 34 -16.12 3.95 13.23
CA PHE A 34 -16.57 3.54 14.56
C PHE A 34 -17.10 2.09 14.52
N PRO A 35 -16.21 1.09 14.49
CA PRO A 35 -16.62 -0.31 14.52
C PRO A 35 -17.37 -0.67 15.79
N LEU A 36 -18.37 -1.56 15.66
CA LEU A 36 -19.13 -2.09 16.79
C LEU A 36 -18.24 -2.97 17.68
N VAL A 37 -17.39 -3.78 17.06
CA VAL A 37 -16.46 -4.68 17.75
C VAL A 37 -15.14 -4.72 16.99
N ILE A 38 -14.02 -4.68 17.69
CA ILE A 38 -12.70 -5.02 17.14
C ILE A 38 -12.24 -6.29 17.86
N VAL A 39 -11.93 -7.36 17.12
CA VAL A 39 -11.37 -8.58 17.69
C VAL A 39 -9.95 -8.78 17.18
N TYR A 40 -8.97 -8.76 18.08
CA TYR A 40 -7.58 -9.08 17.84
C TYR A 40 -7.39 -10.58 17.88
N CYS A 41 -7.17 -11.18 16.71
CA CYS A 41 -6.93 -12.62 16.58
C CYS A 41 -5.45 -12.95 16.77
N ARG A 42 -5.17 -14.04 17.50
CA ARG A 42 -3.81 -14.53 17.77
C ARG A 42 -3.47 -15.82 17.02
N ASN A 43 -4.47 -16.45 16.45
CA ASN A 43 -4.33 -17.68 15.69
C ASN A 43 -5.51 -17.88 14.72
N LYS A 44 -5.41 -18.87 13.85
CA LYS A 44 -6.42 -19.21 12.83
C LYS A 44 -7.78 -19.54 13.44
N LYS A 45 -7.81 -20.14 14.64
CA LYS A 45 -9.05 -20.48 15.33
C LYS A 45 -9.81 -19.24 15.79
N ASP A 46 -9.12 -18.22 16.29
CA ASP A 46 -9.74 -16.94 16.65
C ASP A 46 -10.38 -16.29 15.40
N VAL A 47 -9.69 -16.34 14.27
CA VAL A 47 -10.22 -15.83 12.99
C VAL A 47 -11.48 -16.60 12.57
N SER A 48 -11.44 -17.94 12.59
CA SER A 48 -12.58 -18.81 12.30
C SER A 48 -13.79 -18.47 13.19
N ASN A 49 -13.57 -18.37 14.50
CA ASN A 49 -14.60 -18.03 15.45
C ASN A 49 -15.19 -16.62 15.19
N ALA A 50 -14.35 -15.65 14.81
CA ALA A 50 -14.80 -14.29 14.50
C ALA A 50 -15.67 -14.25 13.23
N VAL A 51 -15.29 -14.98 12.16
CA VAL A 51 -16.11 -15.11 10.95
C VAL A 51 -17.46 -15.74 11.27
N MET A 52 -17.47 -16.85 12.02
CA MET A 52 -18.71 -17.57 12.38
C MET A 52 -19.59 -16.73 13.31
N TRP A 53 -18.98 -15.98 14.23
CA TRP A 53 -19.71 -15.07 15.09
C TRP A 53 -20.39 -13.96 14.30
N ALA A 54 -19.68 -13.33 13.36
CA ALA A 54 -20.23 -12.28 12.52
C ALA A 54 -21.41 -12.78 11.66
N LYS A 55 -21.29 -13.97 11.07
CA LYS A 55 -22.39 -14.62 10.33
C LYS A 55 -23.60 -14.88 11.21
N LYS A 56 -23.41 -15.46 12.41
CA LYS A 56 -24.49 -15.75 13.36
C LYS A 56 -25.28 -14.50 13.74
N HIS A 57 -24.59 -13.36 13.85
CA HIS A 57 -25.19 -12.09 14.25
C HIS A 57 -25.55 -11.17 13.09
N SER A 58 -25.33 -11.60 11.83
CA SER A 58 -25.54 -10.80 10.62
C SER A 58 -24.80 -9.45 10.66
N ILE A 59 -23.57 -9.45 11.23
CA ILE A 59 -22.73 -8.26 11.34
C ILE A 59 -21.70 -8.26 10.21
N PRO A 60 -21.60 -7.19 9.40
CA PRO A 60 -20.59 -7.08 8.37
C PRO A 60 -19.17 -7.16 8.91
N ILE A 61 -18.24 -7.65 8.07
CA ILE A 61 -16.83 -7.85 8.44
C ILE A 61 -15.93 -6.85 7.70
N ARG A 62 -14.90 -6.36 8.39
CA ARG A 62 -13.69 -5.80 7.78
C ARG A 62 -12.46 -6.54 8.31
N ILE A 63 -11.43 -6.64 7.47
CA ILE A 63 -10.19 -7.35 7.81
C ILE A 63 -9.08 -6.31 7.91
N ARG A 64 -8.33 -6.33 9.03
CA ARG A 64 -7.24 -5.41 9.28
C ARG A 64 -5.97 -6.15 9.68
N SER A 65 -4.87 -5.88 8.96
CA SER A 65 -3.51 -6.24 9.33
C SER A 65 -2.77 -4.99 9.82
N GLY A 66 -1.96 -4.32 9.00
CA GLY A 66 -1.26 -3.09 9.36
C GLY A 66 -2.11 -1.82 9.41
N GLY A 67 -3.35 -1.83 8.92
CA GLY A 67 -4.24 -0.66 8.94
C GLY A 67 -3.86 0.46 7.95
N HIS A 68 -3.10 0.16 6.90
CA HIS A 68 -2.57 1.12 5.93
C HIS A 68 -3.46 1.34 4.69
N ASN A 69 -4.68 0.82 4.64
CA ASN A 69 -5.56 1.11 3.51
C ASN A 69 -5.86 2.62 3.45
N TYR A 70 -5.59 3.26 2.32
CA TYR A 70 -5.65 4.73 2.15
C TYR A 70 -7.06 5.30 2.29
N GLU A 71 -8.09 4.50 1.92
CA GLU A 71 -9.52 4.84 2.05
C GLU A 71 -10.18 4.22 3.29
N GLY A 72 -9.37 3.62 4.18
CA GLY A 72 -9.85 3.06 5.44
C GLY A 72 -10.72 1.80 5.29
N TYR A 73 -10.70 1.11 4.15
CA TYR A 73 -11.54 -0.07 3.88
C TYR A 73 -11.26 -1.27 4.79
N SER A 74 -10.17 -1.28 5.53
CA SER A 74 -9.91 -2.26 6.58
C SER A 74 -10.66 -1.96 7.90
N ASN A 75 -11.52 -0.96 7.90
CA ASN A 75 -12.35 -0.53 9.02
C ASN A 75 -13.74 -0.13 8.50
N GLY A 76 -14.69 0.20 9.39
CA GLY A 76 -16.02 0.66 9.02
C GLY A 76 -16.88 0.90 10.26
N ASP A 77 -18.05 1.48 10.05
CA ASP A 77 -18.96 1.82 11.12
C ASP A 77 -19.93 0.67 11.42
N TYR A 78 -20.25 0.43 12.70
CA TYR A 78 -21.24 -0.55 13.18
C TYR A 78 -21.00 -2.01 12.72
N LEU A 79 -19.74 -2.41 12.51
CA LEU A 79 -19.35 -3.73 12.03
C LEU A 79 -18.27 -4.38 12.91
N LEU A 80 -17.93 -5.63 12.58
CA LEU A 80 -16.81 -6.34 13.19
C LEU A 80 -15.52 -6.07 12.39
N VAL A 81 -14.48 -5.58 13.07
CA VAL A 81 -13.11 -5.60 12.54
C VAL A 81 -12.40 -6.85 13.06
N ILE A 82 -12.05 -7.75 12.15
CA ILE A 82 -11.15 -8.88 12.41
C ILE A 82 -9.72 -8.36 12.23
N ASP A 83 -9.04 -8.12 13.33
CA ASP A 83 -7.67 -7.60 13.36
C ASP A 83 -6.69 -8.76 13.58
N ILE A 84 -5.85 -9.00 12.58
CA ILE A 84 -4.85 -10.06 12.61
C ILE A 84 -3.46 -9.57 13.00
N SER A 85 -3.31 -8.32 13.43
CA SER A 85 -2.01 -7.70 13.73
C SER A 85 -1.26 -8.36 14.90
N GLU A 86 -1.92 -9.21 15.70
CA GLU A 86 -1.27 -10.00 16.75
C GLU A 86 -0.70 -11.35 16.24
N MET A 87 -1.03 -11.77 15.01
CA MET A 87 -0.48 -12.96 14.36
C MET A 87 0.84 -12.61 13.64
N LYS A 88 1.99 -12.71 14.34
CA LYS A 88 3.28 -12.17 13.90
C LYS A 88 4.37 -13.22 13.73
N GLY A 89 4.04 -14.51 13.78
CA GLY A 89 4.99 -15.59 13.61
C GLY A 89 5.71 -15.49 12.25
N ILE A 90 7.04 -15.58 12.27
CA ILE A 90 7.89 -15.58 11.06
C ILE A 90 8.94 -16.66 11.22
N ALA A 91 9.13 -17.48 10.20
CA ALA A 91 10.16 -18.51 10.18
C ALA A 91 10.78 -18.65 8.78
N ILE A 92 12.07 -18.94 8.73
CA ILE A 92 12.77 -19.29 7.50
C ILE A 92 12.95 -20.81 7.49
N GLU A 93 12.39 -21.46 6.47
CA GLU A 93 12.57 -22.87 6.16
C GLU A 93 13.77 -22.97 5.20
N GLU A 94 14.99 -23.14 5.73
CA GLU A 94 16.24 -23.13 4.94
C GLU A 94 16.29 -24.27 3.92
N ASP A 95 15.80 -25.47 4.26
CA ASP A 95 15.79 -26.64 3.38
C ASP A 95 14.92 -26.43 2.12
N THR A 96 13.86 -25.64 2.22
CA THR A 96 12.94 -25.33 1.12
C THR A 96 13.19 -23.94 0.52
N ASN A 97 14.08 -23.15 1.10
CA ASN A 97 14.35 -21.76 0.77
C ASN A 97 13.06 -20.90 0.79
N GLN A 98 12.25 -21.10 1.82
CA GLN A 98 10.97 -20.43 1.99
C GLN A 98 10.94 -19.59 3.27
N LEU A 99 10.23 -18.49 3.19
CA LEU A 99 9.86 -17.64 4.32
C LEU A 99 8.38 -17.86 4.63
N TYR A 100 8.09 -18.41 5.80
CA TYR A 100 6.76 -18.49 6.36
C TYR A 100 6.47 -17.24 7.18
N ILE A 101 5.28 -16.66 7.01
CA ILE A 101 4.79 -15.57 7.86
C ILE A 101 3.34 -15.82 8.28
N GLU A 102 3.00 -15.42 9.50
CA GLU A 102 1.64 -15.11 9.88
C GLU A 102 1.29 -13.70 9.39
N THR A 103 0.05 -13.50 8.97
CA THR A 103 -0.36 -12.36 8.12
C THR A 103 -0.53 -11.03 8.86
N GLY A 104 -0.33 -11.00 10.17
CA GLY A 104 -0.18 -9.77 10.96
C GLY A 104 1.25 -9.20 10.98
N ALA A 105 2.22 -9.89 10.37
CA ALA A 105 3.60 -9.41 10.26
C ALA A 105 3.68 -8.14 9.41
N THR A 106 4.51 -7.18 9.83
CA THR A 106 4.78 -5.93 9.11
C THR A 106 6.06 -6.04 8.28
N ASN A 107 6.26 -5.13 7.33
CA ASN A 107 7.49 -5.06 6.53
C ASN A 107 8.74 -5.06 7.43
N LYS A 108 8.76 -4.24 8.49
CA LYS A 108 9.88 -4.16 9.42
C LYS A 108 10.25 -5.53 9.99
N LEU A 109 9.26 -6.25 10.55
CA LEU A 109 9.50 -7.56 11.15
C LEU A 109 10.02 -8.58 10.12
N VAL A 110 9.47 -8.57 8.91
CA VAL A 110 9.89 -9.47 7.83
C VAL A 110 11.30 -9.14 7.36
N TYR A 111 11.63 -7.85 7.22
CA TYR A 111 12.99 -7.42 6.87
C TYR A 111 14.02 -7.85 7.90
N GLU A 112 13.74 -7.64 9.20
CA GLU A 112 14.63 -8.02 10.28
C GLU A 112 14.93 -9.53 10.26
N VAL A 113 13.90 -10.37 10.09
CA VAL A 113 14.09 -11.83 10.08
C VAL A 113 14.76 -12.29 8.78
N ALA A 114 14.32 -11.82 7.61
CA ALA A 114 14.91 -12.25 6.34
C ALA A 114 16.38 -11.80 6.22
N ALA A 115 16.67 -10.54 6.55
CA ALA A 115 18.03 -10.01 6.48
C ALA A 115 18.98 -10.59 7.51
N SER A 116 18.51 -11.09 8.66
CA SER A 116 19.35 -11.80 9.63
C SER A 116 20.03 -13.06 9.06
N LYS A 117 19.48 -13.57 7.94
CA LYS A 117 20.02 -14.70 7.17
C LYS A 117 20.58 -14.26 5.80
N GLY A 118 20.72 -12.96 5.55
CA GLY A 118 21.26 -12.39 4.31
C GLY A 118 20.28 -12.38 3.13
N TYR A 119 18.99 -12.58 3.36
CA TYR A 119 17.99 -12.55 2.30
C TYR A 119 17.35 -11.16 2.18
N PRO A 120 17.41 -10.50 1.01
CA PRO A 120 16.52 -9.37 0.74
C PRO A 120 15.10 -9.88 0.56
N PHE A 121 14.11 -9.05 0.91
CA PHE A 121 12.70 -9.35 0.72
C PHE A 121 12.04 -8.27 -0.15
N PRO A 122 11.19 -8.63 -1.14
CA PRO A 122 10.49 -7.65 -1.99
C PRO A 122 9.29 -7.01 -1.26
N GLY A 123 9.55 -6.39 -0.11
CA GLY A 123 8.57 -5.69 0.70
C GLY A 123 8.42 -4.21 0.32
N GLY A 124 7.52 -3.51 1.00
CA GLY A 124 7.23 -2.09 0.79
C GLY A 124 8.19 -1.15 1.53
N THR A 125 8.11 0.14 1.26
CA THR A 125 8.98 1.16 1.86
C THR A 125 8.61 1.53 3.30
N CYS A 126 7.32 1.57 3.63
CA CYS A 126 6.88 1.91 4.98
C CYS A 126 6.98 0.70 5.93
N PRO A 127 7.67 0.83 7.08
CA PRO A 127 7.97 -0.29 7.98
C PRO A 127 6.73 -0.89 8.67
N THR A 128 5.66 -0.10 8.86
CA THR A 128 4.45 -0.51 9.59
C THR A 128 3.36 -1.12 8.71
N VAL A 129 3.55 -1.13 7.38
CA VAL A 129 2.63 -1.78 6.45
C VAL A 129 2.60 -3.29 6.69
N GLY A 130 1.39 -3.85 6.80
CA GLY A 130 1.18 -5.31 6.90
C GLY A 130 1.49 -6.01 5.59
N VAL A 131 2.39 -6.99 5.61
CA VAL A 131 2.86 -7.70 4.41
C VAL A 131 1.74 -8.42 3.69
N SER A 132 0.72 -8.90 4.40
CA SER A 132 -0.40 -9.61 3.77
C SER A 132 -1.21 -8.72 2.83
N GLY A 133 -1.73 -7.57 3.30
CA GLY A 133 -2.47 -6.64 2.44
C GLY A 133 -1.61 -6.13 1.28
N PHE A 134 -0.35 -5.85 1.55
CA PHE A 134 0.64 -5.44 0.57
C PHE A 134 0.80 -6.48 -0.56
N ALA A 135 1.09 -7.75 -0.22
CA ALA A 135 1.33 -8.80 -1.20
C ALA A 135 0.05 -9.20 -1.98
N LEU A 136 -1.11 -9.24 -1.31
CA LEU A 136 -2.39 -9.60 -1.94
C LEU A 136 -2.80 -8.63 -3.06
N GLY A 137 -2.38 -7.36 -3.02
CA GLY A 137 -2.65 -6.39 -4.08
C GLY A 137 -1.50 -6.22 -5.09
N GLY A 138 -0.50 -7.08 -5.04
CA GLY A 138 0.69 -7.01 -5.88
C GLY A 138 1.95 -6.76 -5.07
N GLY A 139 2.05 -5.61 -4.42
CA GLY A 139 3.18 -5.30 -3.52
C GLY A 139 4.38 -4.69 -4.23
N TRP A 140 4.27 -3.41 -4.56
CA TRP A 140 5.40 -2.62 -5.08
C TRP A 140 6.38 -2.25 -3.95
N GLY A 141 7.68 -2.38 -4.22
CA GLY A 141 8.75 -1.92 -3.33
C GLY A 141 10.04 -1.68 -4.08
N LEU A 142 11.05 -1.11 -3.40
CA LEU A 142 12.33 -0.70 -4.01
C LEU A 142 13.24 -1.85 -4.47
N SER A 143 12.72 -3.06 -4.50
CA SER A 143 13.36 -4.24 -5.06
C SER A 143 12.58 -4.84 -6.24
N CYS A 144 11.44 -4.25 -6.63
CA CYS A 144 10.49 -4.94 -7.52
C CYS A 144 11.04 -5.15 -8.94
N ARG A 145 11.88 -4.27 -9.47
CA ARG A 145 12.49 -4.44 -10.79
C ARG A 145 13.49 -5.61 -10.82
N TYR A 146 14.14 -5.88 -9.70
CA TYR A 146 15.10 -6.98 -9.54
C TYR A 146 14.48 -8.28 -9.05
N LEU A 147 13.58 -8.23 -8.06
CA LEU A 147 13.01 -9.41 -7.40
C LEU A 147 11.58 -9.75 -7.86
N GLY A 148 10.87 -8.85 -8.54
CA GLY A 148 9.43 -8.92 -8.80
C GLY A 148 8.62 -8.19 -7.73
N LEU A 149 7.32 -8.10 -7.92
CA LEU A 149 6.39 -7.64 -6.89
C LEU A 149 6.36 -8.61 -5.71
N GLY A 150 5.88 -8.17 -4.55
CA GLY A 150 5.74 -9.06 -3.38
C GLY A 150 4.95 -10.33 -3.70
N CYS A 151 3.87 -10.23 -4.49
CA CYS A 151 3.06 -11.38 -4.92
C CYS A 151 3.78 -12.36 -5.87
N ASP A 152 4.87 -11.95 -6.53
CA ASP A 152 5.59 -12.80 -7.48
C ASP A 152 6.47 -13.85 -6.77
N SER A 153 6.83 -13.58 -5.52
CA SER A 153 7.52 -14.53 -4.65
C SER A 153 6.57 -15.38 -3.80
N LEU A 154 5.27 -15.07 -3.78
CA LEU A 154 4.27 -15.83 -3.01
C LEU A 154 4.10 -17.23 -3.59
N GLU A 155 4.14 -18.24 -2.73
CA GLU A 155 4.03 -19.67 -3.10
C GLU A 155 2.79 -20.34 -2.52
N GLU A 156 2.34 -19.91 -1.34
CA GLU A 156 1.17 -20.47 -0.67
C GLU A 156 0.50 -19.41 0.22
N VAL A 157 -0.82 -19.47 0.29
CA VAL A 157 -1.64 -18.73 1.26
C VAL A 157 -2.59 -19.72 1.93
N GLU A 158 -2.67 -19.65 3.25
CA GLU A 158 -3.78 -20.24 3.99
C GLU A 158 -4.72 -19.12 4.43
N LEU A 159 -6.01 -19.29 4.19
CA LEU A 159 -7.03 -18.32 4.57
C LEU A 159 -8.22 -19.01 5.23
N VAL A 160 -8.90 -18.26 6.09
CA VAL A 160 -10.19 -18.66 6.66
C VAL A 160 -11.28 -18.17 5.71
N ASN A 161 -12.08 -19.12 5.19
CA ASN A 161 -13.17 -18.85 4.25
C ASN A 161 -14.44 -18.33 4.97
N TYR A 162 -15.51 -18.10 4.21
CA TYR A 162 -16.80 -17.62 4.73
C TYR A 162 -17.53 -18.66 5.61
N GLU A 163 -17.13 -19.92 5.59
CA GLU A 163 -17.66 -21.01 6.45
C GLU A 163 -16.84 -21.16 7.75
N GLY A 164 -15.77 -20.40 7.90
CA GLY A 164 -14.85 -20.49 9.03
C GLY A 164 -13.81 -21.61 8.87
N ASP A 165 -13.76 -22.26 7.70
CA ASP A 165 -12.80 -23.32 7.41
C ASP A 165 -11.45 -22.74 6.92
N ILE A 166 -10.39 -23.43 7.23
CA ILE A 166 -9.04 -23.10 6.75
C ILE A 166 -8.84 -23.74 5.39
N ILE A 167 -8.71 -22.95 4.36
CA ILE A 167 -8.41 -23.39 3.00
C ILE A 167 -7.02 -22.94 2.57
N LYS A 168 -6.37 -23.77 1.76
CA LYS A 168 -5.02 -23.52 1.23
C LYS A 168 -5.12 -23.21 -0.26
N ALA A 169 -4.36 -22.20 -0.71
CA ALA A 169 -4.22 -21.84 -2.11
C ALA A 169 -2.74 -21.79 -2.50
N ASN A 170 -2.36 -22.52 -3.53
CA ASN A 170 -1.03 -22.56 -4.11
C ASN A 170 -1.08 -23.05 -5.57
N LYS A 171 0.07 -23.26 -6.22
CA LYS A 171 0.14 -23.72 -7.63
C LYS A 171 -0.48 -25.10 -7.89
N ARG A 172 -0.84 -25.89 -6.85
CA ARG A 172 -1.40 -27.26 -6.96
C ARG A 172 -2.80 -27.36 -6.37
N CYS A 173 -3.19 -26.46 -5.49
CA CYS A 173 -4.46 -26.51 -4.76
C CYS A 173 -5.13 -25.14 -4.85
N ASN A 174 -6.43 -25.11 -5.20
CA ASN A 174 -7.21 -23.87 -5.39
C ASN A 174 -6.47 -22.85 -6.26
N THR A 175 -6.04 -23.30 -7.44
CA THR A 175 -5.13 -22.55 -8.34
C THR A 175 -5.73 -21.25 -8.84
N ASP A 176 -7.04 -21.21 -9.08
CA ASP A 176 -7.80 -20.02 -9.43
C ASP A 176 -7.83 -18.98 -8.29
N LEU A 177 -8.05 -19.45 -7.05
CA LEU A 177 -7.94 -18.60 -5.87
C LEU A 177 -6.49 -18.10 -5.68
N PHE A 178 -5.49 -18.97 -5.87
CA PHE A 178 -4.09 -18.58 -5.77
C PHE A 178 -3.70 -17.53 -6.81
N TRP A 179 -4.26 -17.62 -8.02
CA TRP A 179 -4.11 -16.59 -9.04
C TRP A 179 -4.70 -15.26 -8.56
N ALA A 180 -5.94 -15.27 -8.04
CA ALA A 180 -6.64 -14.08 -7.54
C ALA A 180 -5.91 -13.43 -6.35
N LEU A 181 -5.39 -14.21 -5.40
CA LEU A 181 -4.64 -13.73 -4.23
C LEU A 181 -3.31 -13.05 -4.59
N ARG A 182 -2.91 -13.06 -5.86
CA ARG A 182 -1.69 -12.40 -6.34
C ARG A 182 -2.01 -11.18 -7.20
N GLY A 183 -2.74 -10.20 -6.60
CA GLY A 183 -3.00 -8.91 -7.24
C GLY A 183 -4.42 -8.35 -7.09
N ALA A 184 -5.38 -9.12 -6.57
CA ALA A 184 -6.75 -8.66 -6.42
C ALA A 184 -7.01 -7.79 -5.17
N GLY A 185 -5.99 -7.57 -4.33
CA GLY A 185 -6.16 -6.86 -3.06
C GLY A 185 -6.60 -7.76 -1.91
N GLY A 186 -6.39 -7.28 -0.69
CA GLY A 186 -6.78 -8.00 0.52
C GLY A 186 -8.28 -7.92 0.80
N GLY A 187 -8.80 -8.93 1.51
CA GLY A 187 -10.16 -8.90 2.04
C GLY A 187 -11.28 -9.27 1.08
N ASN A 188 -10.98 -9.83 -0.11
CA ASN A 188 -11.99 -10.21 -1.09
C ASN A 188 -12.51 -11.65 -0.95
N PHE A 189 -11.66 -12.60 -0.54
CA PHE A 189 -11.97 -14.04 -0.64
C PHE A 189 -11.94 -14.77 0.70
N GLY A 190 -11.55 -14.11 1.76
CA GLY A 190 -11.36 -14.66 3.10
C GLY A 190 -10.33 -13.87 3.90
N VAL A 191 -10.10 -14.32 5.13
CA VAL A 191 -9.07 -13.76 6.02
C VAL A 191 -7.79 -14.55 5.84
N ALA A 192 -6.80 -14.00 5.13
CA ALA A 192 -5.49 -14.63 5.03
C ALA A 192 -4.88 -14.76 6.44
N ALA A 193 -4.39 -15.95 6.77
CA ALA A 193 -3.86 -16.29 8.10
C ALA A 193 -2.36 -16.61 8.08
N SER A 194 -1.87 -17.21 7.02
CA SER A 194 -0.43 -17.42 6.80
C SER A 194 -0.08 -17.38 5.33
N MET A 195 1.17 -17.04 5.04
CA MET A 195 1.74 -16.97 3.69
C MET A 195 3.12 -17.61 3.67
N LYS A 196 3.47 -18.24 2.54
CA LYS A 196 4.83 -18.68 2.24
C LYS A 196 5.36 -17.95 1.03
N PHE A 197 6.56 -17.43 1.15
CA PHE A 197 7.28 -16.74 0.07
C PHE A 197 8.55 -17.49 -0.27
N ARG A 198 8.87 -17.57 -1.56
CA ARG A 198 10.18 -18.01 -2.00
C ARG A 198 11.20 -16.93 -1.72
N LEU A 199 12.28 -17.28 -1.03
CA LEU A 199 13.39 -16.39 -0.80
C LEU A 199 14.27 -16.26 -2.06
N PRO A 200 14.80 -15.08 -2.36
CA PRO A 200 15.78 -14.88 -3.42
C PRO A 200 17.15 -15.44 -3.02
N LYS A 201 18.16 -15.21 -3.84
CA LYS A 201 19.56 -15.45 -3.42
C LYS A 201 19.94 -14.50 -2.30
N ARG A 202 20.84 -14.94 -1.41
CA ARG A 202 21.42 -14.08 -0.38
C ARG A 202 22.22 -12.95 -1.02
N ILE A 203 22.08 -11.76 -0.45
CA ILE A 203 22.76 -10.54 -0.89
C ILE A 203 23.16 -9.78 0.36
N GLU A 204 24.45 -9.57 0.54
CA GLU A 204 24.98 -8.94 1.75
C GLU A 204 24.76 -7.42 1.71
N LYS A 205 25.06 -6.79 0.59
CA LYS A 205 25.04 -5.32 0.45
C LYS A 205 24.36 -4.87 -0.82
N VAL A 206 23.81 -3.68 -0.76
CA VAL A 206 23.20 -2.93 -1.85
C VAL A 206 23.67 -1.49 -1.80
N THR A 207 23.52 -0.74 -2.87
CA THR A 207 23.71 0.71 -2.86
C THR A 207 22.36 1.38 -2.62
N LEU A 208 22.25 2.10 -1.50
CA LEU A 208 21.18 3.07 -1.26
C LEU A 208 21.47 4.32 -2.07
N ILE A 209 20.49 4.80 -2.81
CA ILE A 209 20.53 6.00 -3.64
C ILE A 209 19.62 7.05 -3.02
N GLU A 210 20.18 8.19 -2.66
CA GLU A 210 19.48 9.36 -2.14
C GLU A 210 19.91 10.59 -2.94
N ILE A 211 18.97 11.24 -3.64
CA ILE A 211 19.21 12.44 -4.43
C ILE A 211 18.08 13.42 -4.13
N ASP A 212 18.43 14.68 -3.87
CA ASP A 212 17.52 15.77 -3.56
C ASP A 212 17.82 17.00 -4.43
N TYR A 213 16.76 17.72 -4.79
CA TYR A 213 16.80 18.98 -5.52
C TYR A 213 15.83 19.94 -4.83
N LEU A 214 16.36 20.92 -4.11
CA LEU A 214 15.56 21.84 -3.30
C LEU A 214 15.43 23.20 -3.99
N HIS A 215 14.31 23.87 -3.75
CA HIS A 215 14.03 25.23 -4.24
C HIS A 215 14.16 25.38 -5.77
N VAL A 216 13.70 24.36 -6.49
CA VAL A 216 13.69 24.35 -7.95
C VAL A 216 12.53 25.18 -8.49
N ASN A 217 12.56 25.44 -9.81
CA ASN A 217 11.46 26.10 -10.51
C ASN A 217 10.61 25.10 -11.30
N ALA A 218 9.53 25.55 -11.91
CA ALA A 218 8.59 24.70 -12.65
C ALA A 218 9.22 24.06 -13.91
N ALA A 219 10.14 24.75 -14.58
CA ALA A 219 10.81 24.22 -15.78
C ALA A 219 11.75 23.07 -15.43
N GLU A 220 12.43 23.17 -14.29
CA GLU A 220 13.30 22.11 -13.77
C GLU A 220 12.49 20.86 -13.39
N GLN A 221 11.29 21.01 -12.83
CA GLN A 221 10.38 19.88 -12.59
C GLN A 221 9.90 19.21 -13.89
N GLU A 222 9.67 19.99 -14.94
CA GLU A 222 9.30 19.49 -16.26
C GLU A 222 10.48 18.73 -16.91
N GLU A 223 11.68 19.28 -16.84
CA GLU A 223 12.93 18.65 -17.31
C GLU A 223 13.19 17.33 -16.57
N PHE A 224 13.03 17.32 -15.25
CA PHE A 224 13.19 16.11 -14.44
C PHE A 224 12.22 15.00 -14.85
N LEU A 225 10.94 15.30 -15.10
CA LEU A 225 9.98 14.29 -15.54
C LEU A 225 10.30 13.77 -16.96
N CYS A 226 10.79 14.65 -17.85
CA CYS A 226 11.27 14.25 -19.15
C CYS A 226 12.47 13.27 -19.03
N LEU A 227 13.46 13.64 -18.23
CA LEU A 227 14.63 12.80 -17.96
C LEU A 227 14.27 11.47 -17.31
N TRP A 228 13.33 11.46 -16.36
CA TRP A 228 12.81 10.24 -15.74
C TRP A 228 12.27 9.23 -16.77
N GLN A 229 11.46 9.69 -17.70
CA GLN A 229 10.89 8.84 -18.74
C GLN A 229 11.96 8.28 -19.68
N GLU A 230 12.90 9.11 -20.09
CA GLU A 230 14.02 8.68 -20.95
C GLU A 230 14.93 7.67 -20.26
N TRP A 231 15.29 7.95 -19.00
CA TRP A 231 16.13 7.08 -18.20
C TRP A 231 15.47 5.70 -18.00
N LEU A 232 14.18 5.67 -17.70
CA LEU A 232 13.48 4.43 -17.35
C LEU A 232 13.42 3.43 -18.53
N LYS A 233 13.47 3.89 -19.79
CA LYS A 233 13.47 3.02 -20.99
C LYS A 233 14.66 2.06 -21.04
N CYS A 234 15.81 2.50 -20.58
CA CYS A 234 17.07 1.74 -20.62
C CYS A 234 17.65 1.46 -19.23
N ALA A 235 16.90 1.76 -18.17
CA ALA A 235 17.34 1.57 -16.79
C ALA A 235 17.69 0.10 -16.51
N ASP A 236 18.85 -0.13 -15.89
CA ASP A 236 19.24 -1.44 -15.40
C ASP A 236 18.16 -2.01 -14.48
N TYR A 237 17.80 -3.28 -14.69
CA TYR A 237 16.75 -3.92 -13.89
C TYR A 237 17.15 -4.14 -12.42
N ARG A 238 18.45 -4.05 -12.08
CA ARG A 238 18.96 -4.15 -10.72
C ARG A 238 18.69 -2.89 -9.89
N VAL A 239 18.30 -1.78 -10.52
CA VAL A 239 17.93 -0.56 -9.82
C VAL A 239 16.41 -0.39 -9.80
N THR A 240 15.86 -0.09 -8.63
CA THR A 240 14.46 0.33 -8.48
C THR A 240 14.45 1.68 -7.76
N LEU A 241 13.76 2.64 -8.36
CA LEU A 241 13.65 4.00 -7.83
C LEU A 241 12.19 4.37 -7.55
N ILE A 242 12.01 5.24 -6.57
CA ILE A 242 10.90 6.17 -6.46
C ILE A 242 11.45 7.57 -6.71
N ALA A 243 10.87 8.29 -7.67
CA ALA A 243 11.10 9.70 -7.83
C ALA A 243 9.86 10.46 -7.35
N ARG A 244 10.05 11.69 -6.88
CA ARG A 244 8.97 12.54 -6.42
C ARG A 244 9.21 13.98 -6.89
N ILE A 245 8.18 14.56 -7.46
CA ILE A 245 8.08 15.98 -7.78
C ILE A 245 7.08 16.55 -6.78
N TYR A 246 7.45 17.58 -6.01
CA TYR A 246 6.60 18.03 -4.92
C TYR A 246 6.68 19.54 -4.66
N HIS A 247 5.73 20.01 -3.89
CA HIS A 247 5.66 21.34 -3.32
C HIS A 247 5.36 21.20 -1.83
N SER A 248 6.30 21.56 -0.99
CA SER A 248 6.13 21.53 0.47
C SER A 248 6.16 22.95 1.06
N GLU A 249 5.74 23.06 2.30
CA GLU A 249 5.80 24.33 3.03
C GLU A 249 7.26 24.76 3.27
N ASN A 250 8.12 23.79 3.51
CA ASN A 250 9.53 24.07 3.89
C ASN A 250 10.45 24.23 2.67
N ASP A 251 10.26 23.43 1.61
CA ASP A 251 11.20 23.34 0.49
C ASP A 251 10.73 24.11 -0.75
N GLY A 252 9.47 24.62 -0.75
CA GLY A 252 8.86 25.15 -1.97
C GLY A 252 8.69 24.05 -3.02
N LEU A 253 8.92 24.38 -4.30
CA LEU A 253 9.03 23.36 -5.35
C LEU A 253 10.34 22.60 -5.21
N ALA A 254 10.26 21.29 -5.25
CA ALA A 254 11.41 20.42 -5.05
C ALA A 254 11.21 19.08 -5.75
N MET A 255 12.28 18.27 -5.80
CA MET A 255 12.26 16.91 -6.34
C MET A 255 13.17 16.02 -5.51
N LEU A 256 12.92 14.71 -5.54
CA LEU A 256 13.82 13.74 -4.94
C LEU A 256 13.81 12.42 -5.69
N ILE A 257 14.90 11.64 -5.51
CA ILE A 257 14.99 10.24 -5.89
C ILE A 257 15.43 9.45 -4.67
N ARG A 258 14.78 8.32 -4.43
CA ARG A 258 15.18 7.31 -3.45
C ARG A 258 15.18 5.95 -4.13
N GLY A 259 16.20 5.15 -3.87
CA GLY A 259 16.30 3.86 -4.53
C GLY A 259 17.24 2.87 -3.91
N ILE A 260 17.12 1.64 -4.38
CA ILE A 260 18.04 0.55 -4.08
C ILE A 260 18.59 0.00 -5.40
N PHE A 261 19.93 -0.11 -5.45
CA PHE A 261 20.64 -0.76 -6.53
C PHE A 261 21.37 -1.99 -6.02
N TYR A 262 21.18 -3.10 -6.72
CA TYR A 262 21.83 -4.39 -6.41
C TYR A 262 23.20 -4.48 -7.11
N GLY A 263 24.12 -3.60 -6.71
CA GLY A 263 25.48 -3.43 -7.19
C GLY A 263 26.24 -2.41 -6.37
N GLY A 264 27.47 -2.07 -6.76
CA GLY A 264 28.36 -1.14 -6.06
C GLY A 264 28.07 0.34 -6.36
N THR A 265 28.64 1.25 -5.55
CA THR A 265 28.39 2.70 -5.62
C THR A 265 28.83 3.33 -6.92
N GLU A 266 29.99 2.96 -7.48
CA GLU A 266 30.49 3.58 -8.72
C GLU A 266 29.57 3.24 -9.90
N GLU A 267 29.17 1.98 -10.04
CA GLU A 267 28.21 1.56 -11.06
C GLU A 267 26.84 2.28 -10.86
N ALA A 268 26.41 2.49 -9.61
CA ALA A 268 25.20 3.23 -9.32
C ALA A 268 25.30 4.69 -9.76
N LYS A 269 26.43 5.35 -9.56
CA LYS A 269 26.68 6.72 -10.01
C LYS A 269 26.64 6.82 -11.54
N ASP A 270 27.28 5.87 -12.24
CA ASP A 270 27.26 5.82 -13.71
C ASP A 270 25.83 5.68 -14.24
N ILE A 271 25.03 4.80 -13.64
CA ILE A 271 23.60 4.61 -14.00
C ILE A 271 22.79 5.88 -13.76
N MET A 272 23.14 6.65 -12.74
CA MET A 272 22.42 7.87 -12.32
C MET A 272 23.04 9.16 -12.89
N GLU A 273 24.11 9.11 -13.67
CA GLU A 273 24.90 10.26 -14.13
C GLU A 273 24.03 11.43 -14.61
N LYS A 274 23.02 11.17 -15.45
CA LYS A 274 22.14 12.20 -15.99
C LYS A 274 21.35 12.98 -14.94
N PHE A 275 21.06 12.35 -13.79
CA PHE A 275 20.40 13.01 -12.67
C PHE A 275 21.39 13.81 -11.80
N LEU A 276 22.67 13.44 -11.82
CA LEU A 276 23.69 14.08 -10.98
C LEU A 276 24.23 15.39 -11.56
N VAL A 277 23.91 15.71 -12.82
CA VAL A 277 24.33 16.96 -13.48
C VAL A 277 23.26 18.04 -13.51
N LEU A 278 22.03 17.75 -13.00
CA LEU A 278 20.98 18.75 -12.89
C LEU A 278 21.34 19.80 -11.82
N GLU A 279 20.82 21.01 -11.97
CA GLU A 279 21.01 22.08 -11.00
C GLU A 279 20.41 21.73 -9.63
N HIS A 280 20.91 22.33 -8.57
CA HIS A 280 20.46 22.15 -7.18
C HIS A 280 20.57 20.71 -6.63
N VAL A 281 21.36 19.83 -7.30
CA VAL A 281 21.50 18.44 -6.88
C VAL A 281 22.33 18.30 -5.61
N VAL A 282 21.80 17.54 -4.65
CA VAL A 282 22.54 17.00 -3.49
C VAL A 282 22.33 15.50 -3.47
N TYR A 283 23.37 14.70 -3.36
CA TYR A 283 23.23 13.26 -3.40
C TYR A 283 24.16 12.51 -2.45
N GLU A 284 23.69 11.33 -2.03
CA GLU A 284 24.47 10.35 -1.27
C GLU A 284 24.24 8.94 -1.85
N PHE A 285 25.34 8.19 -2.01
CA PHE A 285 25.32 6.78 -2.42
C PHE A 285 26.03 5.97 -1.34
N SER A 286 25.27 5.11 -0.64
CA SER A 286 25.80 4.35 0.50
C SER A 286 25.77 2.85 0.21
N TYR A 287 26.95 2.18 0.20
CA TYR A 287 27.05 0.72 0.03
C TYR A 287 26.94 0.02 1.37
N ILE A 288 25.75 -0.36 1.73
CA ILE A 288 25.35 -0.84 3.05
C ILE A 288 24.58 -2.17 2.96
N THR A 289 24.26 -2.78 4.09
CA THR A 289 23.41 -3.97 4.10
C THR A 289 21.98 -3.63 3.63
N PHE A 290 21.28 -4.63 3.09
CA PHE A 290 19.88 -4.44 2.67
C PHE A 290 19.01 -3.95 3.83
N LEU A 291 19.22 -4.47 5.05
CA LEU A 291 18.47 -4.06 6.24
C LEU A 291 18.70 -2.59 6.60
N GLU A 292 19.95 -2.13 6.56
CA GLU A 292 20.28 -0.72 6.79
C GLU A 292 19.59 0.17 5.76
N ALA A 293 19.63 -0.20 4.46
CA ALA A 293 19.01 0.57 3.39
C ALA A 293 17.49 0.70 3.60
N VAL A 294 16.76 -0.39 3.84
CA VAL A 294 15.31 -0.33 4.07
C VAL A 294 14.95 0.34 5.40
N THR A 295 15.84 0.32 6.39
CA THR A 295 15.65 1.02 7.67
C THR A 295 15.77 2.53 7.49
N ILE A 296 16.77 3.00 6.76
CA ILE A 296 16.97 4.43 6.44
C ILE A 296 15.75 4.92 5.64
N LEU A 297 15.38 4.21 4.57
CA LEU A 297 14.21 4.55 3.75
C LEU A 297 12.89 4.53 4.54
N GLY A 298 12.77 3.63 5.51
CA GLY A 298 11.60 3.52 6.38
C GLY A 298 11.51 4.59 7.46
N SER A 299 12.63 5.19 7.84
CA SER A 299 12.70 6.14 8.96
C SER A 299 12.01 7.48 8.71
N VAL A 300 11.76 7.81 7.44
CA VAL A 300 11.09 9.06 7.05
C VAL A 300 9.55 9.00 7.18
N TYR A 301 8.98 7.82 7.32
CA TYR A 301 7.54 7.68 7.44
C TYR A 301 7.06 8.01 8.86
N PRO A 302 6.05 8.89 9.01
CA PRO A 302 5.44 9.17 10.30
C PRO A 302 4.64 7.96 10.81
N PRO A 303 4.29 7.94 12.10
CA PRO A 303 3.46 6.86 12.66
C PRO A 303 2.02 6.86 12.13
N TYR A 304 1.54 7.98 11.64
CA TYR A 304 0.24 8.19 10.98
C TYR A 304 0.25 9.51 10.21
N GLU A 305 -0.70 9.70 9.32
CA GLU A 305 -0.79 10.89 8.49
C GLU A 305 -2.26 11.21 8.16
N LYS A 306 -2.58 12.47 7.84
CA LYS A 306 -3.85 12.86 7.22
C LYS A 306 -3.56 13.24 5.77
N PHE A 307 -4.08 12.47 4.83
CA PHE A 307 -3.83 12.68 3.41
C PHE A 307 -5.02 12.27 2.54
N ALA A 308 -5.06 12.83 1.34
CA ALA A 308 -5.89 12.37 0.24
C ALA A 308 -5.00 12.10 -0.97
N SER A 309 -5.33 11.07 -1.74
CA SER A 309 -4.47 10.66 -2.84
C SER A 309 -5.20 9.89 -3.93
N VAL A 310 -4.58 9.81 -5.11
CA VAL A 310 -5.00 8.94 -6.20
C VAL A 310 -3.78 8.39 -6.92
N SER A 311 -3.85 7.13 -7.34
CA SER A 311 -2.81 6.49 -8.14
C SER A 311 -3.26 6.19 -9.55
N ARG A 312 -2.32 6.22 -10.51
CA ARG A 312 -2.55 5.84 -11.91
C ARG A 312 -1.35 5.10 -12.47
N PHE A 313 -1.57 4.18 -13.39
CA PHE A 313 -0.49 3.55 -14.15
C PHE A 313 -0.15 4.38 -15.39
N VAL A 314 1.14 4.58 -15.63
CA VAL A 314 1.67 5.22 -16.83
C VAL A 314 2.19 4.13 -17.77
N THR A 315 1.55 4.00 -18.94
CA THR A 315 1.82 2.95 -19.93
C THR A 315 2.49 3.48 -21.20
N ARG A 316 2.62 4.79 -21.33
CA ARG A 316 3.36 5.50 -22.39
C ARG A 316 4.02 6.75 -21.83
N ASP A 317 4.99 7.26 -22.52
CA ASP A 317 5.60 8.54 -22.16
C ASP A 317 4.62 9.71 -22.36
N PHE A 318 4.72 10.69 -21.51
CA PHE A 318 4.06 11.99 -21.71
C PHE A 318 4.83 12.83 -22.72
N SER A 319 4.12 13.49 -23.61
CA SER A 319 4.66 14.55 -24.45
C SER A 319 5.01 15.80 -23.62
N LYS A 320 5.83 16.71 -24.16
CA LYS A 320 6.19 17.96 -23.47
C LYS A 320 4.97 18.76 -22.96
N PRO A 321 3.89 18.98 -23.75
CA PRO A 321 2.69 19.64 -23.24
C PRO A 321 1.99 18.86 -22.13
N GLU A 322 2.00 17.53 -22.18
CA GLU A 322 1.42 16.69 -21.11
C GLU A 322 2.27 16.75 -19.85
N ILE A 323 3.62 16.75 -19.96
CA ILE A 323 4.54 16.95 -18.84
C ILE A 323 4.21 18.26 -18.11
N ALA A 324 4.10 19.37 -18.82
CA ALA A 324 3.74 20.67 -18.24
C ALA A 324 2.38 20.66 -17.52
N ARG A 325 1.39 19.91 -18.04
CA ARG A 325 0.10 19.73 -17.38
C ARG A 325 0.17 18.87 -16.15
N VAL A 326 0.95 17.76 -16.19
CA VAL A 326 1.08 16.82 -15.09
C VAL A 326 1.89 17.42 -13.95
N THR A 327 3.03 18.07 -14.20
CA THR A 327 3.80 18.78 -13.18
C THR A 327 3.04 19.99 -12.63
N GLY A 328 2.22 20.63 -13.48
CA GLY A 328 1.33 21.73 -13.09
C GLY A 328 0.32 21.35 -12.01
N LEU A 329 0.00 20.07 -11.83
CA LEU A 329 -0.95 19.62 -10.81
C LEU A 329 -0.51 19.96 -9.38
N ILE A 330 0.79 20.07 -9.11
CA ILE A 330 1.33 20.30 -7.76
C ILE A 330 1.91 21.72 -7.57
N ARG A 331 1.82 22.60 -8.57
CA ARG A 331 2.36 23.98 -8.47
C ARG A 331 1.73 24.79 -7.33
N GLU A 332 0.45 24.53 -7.07
CA GLU A 332 -0.27 25.16 -5.97
C GLU A 332 -0.75 24.06 -5.01
N ARG A 333 -0.37 24.20 -3.75
CA ARG A 333 -0.90 23.39 -2.66
C ARG A 333 -2.29 23.89 -2.27
N PRO A 334 -3.21 23.00 -1.84
CA PRO A 334 -4.47 23.46 -1.26
C PRO A 334 -4.20 24.19 0.08
N ARG A 335 -5.12 25.03 0.48
CA ARG A 335 -5.05 25.73 1.75
C ARG A 335 -4.91 24.73 2.92
N GLY A 336 -4.02 25.03 3.87
CA GLY A 336 -3.75 24.20 5.03
C GLY A 336 -2.95 22.91 4.73
N SER A 337 -2.57 22.68 3.46
CA SER A 337 -1.67 21.58 3.11
C SER A 337 -0.23 21.91 3.48
N VAL A 338 0.45 20.99 4.11
CA VAL A 338 1.89 21.06 4.36
C VAL A 338 2.71 20.46 3.21
N PHE A 339 2.07 19.64 2.39
CA PHE A 339 2.72 18.92 1.28
C PHE A 339 1.71 18.59 0.18
N ALA A 340 2.12 18.74 -1.08
CA ALA A 340 1.46 18.20 -2.26
C ALA A 340 2.52 17.60 -3.19
N GLY A 341 2.31 16.38 -3.68
CA GLY A 341 3.34 15.67 -4.45
C GLY A 341 2.80 14.73 -5.50
N LEU A 342 3.65 14.48 -6.49
CA LEU A 342 3.48 13.48 -7.53
C LEU A 342 4.65 12.51 -7.43
N SER A 343 4.42 11.34 -6.88
CA SER A 343 5.41 10.28 -6.78
C SER A 343 5.36 9.36 -7.99
N LEU A 344 6.52 8.86 -8.43
CA LEU A 344 6.74 8.03 -9.61
C LEU A 344 7.42 6.74 -9.15
N TYR A 345 6.70 5.63 -9.13
CA TYR A 345 7.15 4.34 -8.64
C TYR A 345 7.57 3.47 -9.83
N ALA A 346 8.86 3.31 -10.08
CA ALA A 346 9.39 2.57 -11.22
C ALA A 346 8.88 1.12 -11.29
N LEU A 347 8.47 0.70 -12.47
CA LEU A 347 8.12 -0.68 -12.82
C LEU A 347 9.08 -1.20 -13.89
N GLY A 348 8.75 -2.25 -14.60
CA GLY A 348 9.62 -2.89 -15.58
C GLY A 348 10.47 -4.02 -14.98
N GLY A 349 11.61 -4.34 -15.54
CA GLY A 349 12.46 -5.43 -15.07
C GLY A 349 11.71 -6.74 -14.87
N LYS A 350 11.85 -7.38 -13.69
CA LYS A 350 11.14 -8.63 -13.35
C LYS A 350 9.63 -8.49 -13.30
N VAL A 351 9.09 -7.31 -12.96
CA VAL A 351 7.64 -7.09 -12.96
C VAL A 351 7.07 -7.28 -14.36
N ALA A 352 7.73 -6.71 -15.36
CA ALA A 352 7.34 -6.81 -16.78
C ALA A 352 7.65 -8.19 -17.41
N ALA A 353 8.54 -8.98 -16.80
CA ALA A 353 8.88 -10.33 -17.25
C ALA A 353 7.80 -11.37 -16.89
N VAL A 354 6.98 -11.12 -15.86
CA VAL A 354 5.84 -11.97 -15.52
C VAL A 354 4.75 -11.76 -16.57
N LYS A 355 4.18 -12.85 -17.09
CA LYS A 355 3.09 -12.77 -18.05
C LYS A 355 1.84 -12.15 -17.38
N LYS A 356 1.08 -11.38 -18.16
CA LYS A 356 -0.11 -10.67 -17.68
C LYS A 356 -1.07 -11.59 -16.92
N ASP A 357 -1.31 -12.80 -17.46
CA ASP A 357 -2.32 -13.71 -16.96
C ASP A 357 -1.80 -14.70 -15.89
N ASP A 358 -0.51 -14.65 -15.52
CA ASP A 358 0.06 -15.51 -14.49
C ASP A 358 -0.41 -15.15 -13.07
N THR A 359 -0.90 -13.92 -12.88
CA THR A 359 -1.42 -13.40 -11.61
C THR A 359 -2.55 -12.40 -11.86
N ALA A 360 -3.32 -12.08 -10.84
CA ALA A 360 -4.39 -11.08 -10.95
C ALA A 360 -3.87 -9.64 -11.09
N PHE A 361 -2.59 -9.35 -10.79
CA PHE A 361 -2.01 -8.03 -11.03
C PHE A 361 -1.91 -7.75 -12.53
N PHE A 362 -2.76 -6.84 -13.02
CA PHE A 362 -2.99 -6.63 -14.45
C PHE A 362 -1.90 -5.80 -15.15
N TYR A 363 -1.40 -4.73 -14.53
CA TYR A 363 -0.60 -3.68 -15.18
C TYR A 363 0.89 -4.01 -15.27
N ARG A 364 1.24 -5.24 -15.73
CA ARG A 364 2.62 -5.76 -15.82
C ARG A 364 3.53 -4.95 -16.74
N LYS A 365 2.97 -4.31 -17.76
CA LYS A 365 3.71 -3.56 -18.79
C LYS A 365 3.70 -2.05 -18.57
N ALA A 366 3.13 -1.57 -17.47
CA ALA A 366 3.23 -0.17 -17.12
C ALA A 366 4.69 0.23 -16.85
N HIS A 367 5.06 1.46 -17.23
CA HIS A 367 6.39 2.01 -17.01
C HIS A 367 6.61 2.34 -15.52
N TYR A 368 5.62 2.97 -14.91
CA TYR A 368 5.60 3.31 -13.49
C TYR A 368 4.18 3.55 -12.99
N ILE A 369 4.02 3.56 -11.67
CA ILE A 369 2.81 4.05 -11.01
C ILE A 369 3.06 5.51 -10.67
N THR A 370 2.13 6.40 -11.00
CA THR A 370 2.11 7.76 -10.47
C THR A 370 1.12 7.85 -9.34
N TRP A 371 1.48 8.58 -8.28
CA TRP A 371 0.68 8.78 -7.09
C TRP A 371 0.65 10.26 -6.74
N LEU A 372 -0.50 10.88 -6.96
CA LEU A 372 -0.79 12.27 -6.61
C LEU A 372 -1.36 12.30 -5.20
N GLU A 373 -0.76 13.10 -4.33
CA GLU A 373 -1.16 13.21 -2.93
C GLU A 373 -1.12 14.64 -2.41
N THR A 374 -1.89 14.89 -1.35
CA THR A 374 -1.79 16.08 -0.51
C THR A 374 -1.92 15.69 0.94
N VAL A 375 -1.13 16.35 1.80
CA VAL A 375 -1.04 16.08 3.24
C VAL A 375 -1.38 17.36 4.01
N TRP A 376 -2.14 17.22 5.09
CA TRP A 376 -2.51 18.32 5.98
C TRP A 376 -2.48 17.90 7.44
N GLU A 377 -2.41 18.85 8.36
CA GLU A 377 -2.39 18.57 9.79
C GLU A 377 -3.74 18.87 10.45
N GLU A 378 -4.32 20.04 10.18
CA GLU A 378 -5.54 20.51 10.83
C GLU A 378 -6.81 19.96 10.16
N ARG A 379 -7.74 19.44 10.98
CA ARG A 379 -8.98 18.79 10.51
C ARG A 379 -9.84 19.71 9.63
N GLU A 380 -9.83 21.00 9.90
CA GLU A 380 -10.65 21.99 9.16
C GLU A 380 -10.32 22.07 7.68
N TYR A 381 -9.08 21.69 7.27
CA TYR A 381 -8.65 21.70 5.87
C TYR A 381 -8.91 20.39 5.12
N ALA A 382 -9.54 19.40 5.77
CA ALA A 382 -9.77 18.09 5.15
C ALA A 382 -10.59 18.20 3.85
N ALA A 383 -11.70 18.94 3.85
CA ALA A 383 -12.57 19.09 2.69
C ALA A 383 -11.86 19.75 1.51
N GLU A 384 -11.05 20.79 1.76
CA GLU A 384 -10.28 21.47 0.71
C GLU A 384 -9.23 20.56 0.07
N ASN A 385 -8.55 19.75 0.88
CA ASN A 385 -7.54 18.82 0.43
C ASN A 385 -8.14 17.64 -0.35
N GLN A 386 -9.28 17.11 0.07
CA GLN A 386 -10.02 16.08 -0.66
C GLN A 386 -10.54 16.62 -2.00
N GLU A 387 -11.14 17.82 -2.01
CA GLU A 387 -11.62 18.45 -3.23
C GLU A 387 -10.46 18.78 -4.20
N TRP A 388 -9.27 19.10 -3.68
CA TRP A 388 -8.07 19.34 -4.50
C TRP A 388 -7.67 18.07 -5.30
N ILE A 389 -7.68 16.89 -4.70
CA ILE A 389 -7.47 15.60 -5.40
C ILE A 389 -8.58 15.37 -6.43
N LYS A 390 -9.85 15.54 -6.04
CA LYS A 390 -11.00 15.31 -6.90
C LYS A 390 -10.96 16.13 -8.18
N ARG A 391 -10.54 17.40 -8.11
CA ARG A 391 -10.40 18.27 -9.28
C ARG A 391 -9.22 17.90 -10.18
N ARG A 392 -8.15 17.35 -9.61
CA ARG A 392 -6.91 17.02 -10.33
C ARG A 392 -6.92 15.63 -10.96
N TYR A 393 -7.64 14.69 -10.35
CA TYR A 393 -7.79 13.35 -10.87
C TYR A 393 -8.18 13.28 -12.36
N PRO A 394 -9.22 14.00 -12.84
CA PRO A 394 -9.63 13.95 -14.25
C PRO A 394 -8.52 14.41 -15.20
N VAL A 395 -7.69 15.36 -14.79
CA VAL A 395 -6.56 15.83 -15.60
C VAL A 395 -5.49 14.74 -15.73
N LEU A 396 -5.13 14.10 -14.61
CA LEU A 396 -4.15 13.03 -14.61
C LEU A 396 -4.67 11.80 -15.39
N ALA A 397 -5.95 11.48 -15.25
CA ALA A 397 -6.59 10.34 -15.91
C ALA A 397 -6.60 10.45 -17.45
N GLN A 398 -6.54 11.66 -18.03
CA GLN A 398 -6.46 11.85 -19.50
C GLN A 398 -5.21 11.24 -20.11
N PHE A 399 -4.13 11.11 -19.35
CA PHE A 399 -2.81 10.69 -19.84
C PHE A 399 -2.35 9.34 -19.32
N THR A 400 -3.15 8.71 -18.45
CA THR A 400 -2.79 7.53 -17.68
C THR A 400 -3.87 6.45 -17.77
N THR A 401 -3.57 5.23 -17.30
CA THR A 401 -4.47 4.09 -17.45
C THR A 401 -4.58 3.34 -16.12
N GLY A 402 -5.81 3.08 -15.66
CA GLY A 402 -6.05 2.27 -14.48
C GLY A 402 -5.46 2.83 -13.19
N SER A 403 -5.76 2.17 -12.08
CA SER A 403 -5.32 2.55 -10.74
C SER A 403 -4.75 1.36 -9.99
N TYR A 404 -3.90 1.61 -9.01
CA TYR A 404 -3.29 0.55 -8.22
C TYR A 404 -4.14 0.24 -6.98
N VAL A 405 -4.58 -1.01 -6.85
CA VAL A 405 -5.50 -1.44 -5.79
C VAL A 405 -4.96 -1.21 -4.36
N ASN A 406 -3.64 -1.20 -4.17
CA ASN A 406 -3.04 -0.87 -2.86
C ASN A 406 -2.96 0.63 -2.58
N PHE A 407 -3.20 1.48 -3.57
CA PHE A 407 -3.32 2.93 -3.44
C PHE A 407 -4.72 3.36 -3.90
N PRO A 408 -5.77 2.88 -3.20
CA PRO A 408 -7.14 3.08 -3.62
C PRO A 408 -7.54 4.57 -3.59
N TYR A 409 -8.56 4.89 -4.41
CA TYR A 409 -9.22 6.18 -4.40
C TYR A 409 -10.74 5.96 -4.50
N SER A 410 -11.48 6.43 -3.51
CA SER A 410 -12.95 6.24 -3.40
C SER A 410 -13.75 6.89 -4.52
N GLY A 411 -13.17 7.87 -5.22
CA GLY A 411 -13.80 8.55 -6.35
C GLY A 411 -13.78 7.79 -7.68
N LEU A 412 -13.24 6.55 -7.73
CA LEU A 412 -13.29 5.71 -8.93
C LEU A 412 -14.70 5.15 -9.12
N ILE A 413 -15.34 5.46 -10.24
CA ILE A 413 -16.69 4.98 -10.57
C ILE A 413 -16.62 3.50 -10.98
N ASP A 414 -15.79 3.20 -11.98
CA ASP A 414 -15.61 1.84 -12.52
C ASP A 414 -14.36 1.17 -11.96
N TYR A 415 -14.26 1.15 -10.61
CA TYR A 415 -13.05 0.72 -9.90
C TYR A 415 -12.58 -0.70 -10.26
N LEU A 416 -13.48 -1.62 -10.59
CA LEU A 416 -13.10 -2.98 -11.00
C LEU A 416 -12.30 -2.96 -12.31
N GLU A 417 -12.76 -2.22 -13.31
CA GLU A 417 -12.03 -2.06 -14.57
C GLU A 417 -10.72 -1.30 -14.36
N GLU A 418 -10.75 -0.23 -13.54
CA GLU A 418 -9.58 0.57 -13.22
C GLU A 418 -8.48 -0.22 -12.49
N TYR A 419 -8.84 -1.14 -11.57
CA TYR A 419 -7.86 -1.95 -10.84
C TYR A 419 -7.41 -3.18 -11.62
N TYR A 420 -8.31 -3.84 -12.36
CA TYR A 420 -8.07 -5.19 -12.86
C TYR A 420 -8.17 -5.33 -14.38
N GLY A 421 -8.66 -4.32 -15.10
CA GLY A 421 -8.86 -4.36 -16.54
C GLY A 421 -9.59 -5.63 -16.98
N SER A 422 -9.09 -6.32 -17.99
CA SER A 422 -9.73 -7.55 -18.48
C SER A 422 -9.69 -8.76 -17.52
N HIS A 423 -9.06 -8.66 -16.35
CA HIS A 423 -9.10 -9.71 -15.32
C HIS A 423 -10.39 -9.66 -14.47
N THR A 424 -11.18 -8.58 -14.56
CA THR A 424 -12.38 -8.34 -13.76
C THR A 424 -13.35 -9.52 -13.80
N GLU A 425 -13.69 -10.03 -14.99
CA GLU A 425 -14.64 -11.15 -15.12
C GLU A 425 -14.14 -12.43 -14.41
N ASN A 426 -12.85 -12.74 -14.52
CA ASN A 426 -12.28 -13.90 -13.86
C ASN A 426 -12.27 -13.74 -12.33
N LEU A 427 -11.99 -12.55 -11.84
CA LEU A 427 -12.03 -12.24 -10.41
C LEU A 427 -13.45 -12.37 -9.84
N ILE A 428 -14.48 -11.93 -10.59
CA ILE A 428 -15.88 -12.12 -10.22
C ILE A 428 -16.23 -13.62 -10.14
N LYS A 429 -15.78 -14.44 -11.09
CA LYS A 429 -15.97 -15.91 -11.05
C LYS A 429 -15.30 -16.55 -9.83
N VAL A 430 -14.08 -16.15 -9.51
CA VAL A 430 -13.38 -16.62 -8.31
C VAL A 430 -14.13 -16.18 -7.05
N LYS A 431 -14.58 -14.92 -7.00
CA LYS A 431 -15.38 -14.42 -5.88
C LYS A 431 -16.67 -15.22 -5.70
N ALA A 432 -17.42 -15.48 -6.77
CA ALA A 432 -18.65 -16.27 -6.73
C ALA A 432 -18.42 -17.72 -6.24
N LYS A 433 -17.24 -18.29 -6.50
CA LYS A 433 -16.86 -19.63 -6.05
C LYS A 433 -16.46 -19.69 -4.57
N TYR A 434 -15.65 -18.71 -4.09
CA TYR A 434 -15.03 -18.77 -2.78
C TYR A 434 -15.70 -17.90 -1.71
N ASP A 435 -16.57 -16.99 -2.11
CA ASP A 435 -17.42 -16.19 -1.23
C ASP A 435 -18.76 -15.82 -1.92
N PRO A 436 -19.59 -16.83 -2.22
CA PRO A 436 -20.83 -16.64 -2.97
C PRO A 436 -21.85 -15.74 -2.26
N PHE A 437 -21.74 -15.63 -0.94
CA PHE A 437 -22.63 -14.81 -0.11
C PHE A 437 -22.09 -13.41 0.17
N ASN A 438 -20.92 -13.04 -0.42
CA ASN A 438 -20.28 -11.75 -0.23
C ASN A 438 -20.07 -11.39 1.24
N VAL A 439 -19.67 -12.37 2.05
CA VAL A 439 -19.38 -12.20 3.49
C VAL A 439 -18.20 -11.24 3.69
N PHE A 440 -17.19 -11.32 2.82
CA PHE A 440 -16.04 -10.45 2.81
C PHE A 440 -16.25 -9.31 1.82
N THR A 441 -16.74 -8.18 2.31
CA THR A 441 -17.11 -7.03 1.47
C THR A 441 -16.53 -5.72 2.02
N TYR A 442 -16.28 -4.78 1.13
CA TYR A 442 -15.90 -3.38 1.41
C TYR A 442 -16.26 -2.51 0.19
N PRO A 443 -16.24 -1.16 0.27
CA PRO A 443 -16.80 -0.29 -0.78
C PRO A 443 -16.29 -0.54 -2.20
N GLN A 444 -15.00 -0.87 -2.36
CA GLN A 444 -14.41 -1.21 -3.67
C GLN A 444 -13.97 -2.69 -3.75
N GLY A 445 -14.65 -3.56 -3.04
CA GLY A 445 -14.44 -5.01 -3.08
C GLY A 445 -15.04 -5.66 -4.34
N ILE A 446 -14.51 -6.84 -4.67
CA ILE A 446 -15.08 -7.66 -5.76
C ILE A 446 -16.40 -8.23 -5.29
N ILE A 447 -17.44 -8.10 -6.12
CA ILE A 447 -18.82 -8.53 -5.83
C ILE A 447 -19.16 -9.74 -6.73
N PRO A 448 -19.71 -10.84 -6.19
CA PRO A 448 -20.14 -11.96 -7.01
C PRO A 448 -21.38 -11.58 -7.84
N THR A 449 -21.45 -12.01 -9.10
CA THR A 449 -22.58 -11.71 -10.01
C THR A 449 -23.87 -12.45 -9.64
N MET A 450 -23.78 -13.50 -8.85
CA MET A 450 -24.91 -14.26 -8.32
C MET A 450 -24.73 -14.45 -6.81
N GLY A 451 -25.34 -13.63 -6.02
CA GLY A 451 -25.35 -13.75 -4.57
C GLY A 451 -26.40 -12.86 -3.93
N HIS A 452 -27.06 -13.36 -2.92
CA HIS A 452 -27.89 -12.54 -2.05
C HIS A 452 -26.98 -11.50 -1.38
N TYR A 453 -27.26 -10.24 -1.63
CA TYR A 453 -26.62 -9.15 -0.92
C TYR A 453 -26.85 -9.31 0.58
N TYR A 454 -25.80 -9.44 1.38
CA TYR A 454 -25.84 -8.89 2.74
C TYR A 454 -25.87 -7.38 2.55
N PRO A 455 -26.96 -6.71 2.97
CA PRO A 455 -27.04 -5.27 2.78
C PRO A 455 -25.86 -4.62 3.52
N VAL A 456 -24.98 -3.96 2.77
CA VAL A 456 -24.03 -3.02 3.35
C VAL A 456 -24.91 -1.92 3.97
N PRO A 457 -24.81 -1.65 5.27
CA PRO A 457 -25.51 -0.51 5.84
C PRO A 457 -25.17 0.73 5.02
N LYS A 458 -26.18 1.47 4.54
CA LYS A 458 -25.94 2.75 3.89
C LYS A 458 -25.11 3.60 4.86
N GLU A 459 -23.94 4.07 4.41
CA GLU A 459 -23.17 5.04 5.17
C GLU A 459 -24.08 6.24 5.41
N GLN A 460 -24.44 6.47 6.68
CA GLN A 460 -25.17 7.67 7.05
C GLN A 460 -24.27 8.87 6.83
N SER A 461 -24.80 9.91 6.21
CA SER A 461 -24.09 11.18 6.02
C SER A 461 -23.67 11.75 7.38
N GLU A 462 -22.52 12.43 7.43
CA GLU A 462 -21.84 12.93 8.64
C GLU A 462 -22.69 13.88 9.53
N GLU A 463 -23.93 14.18 9.18
CA GLU A 463 -24.75 15.19 9.86
C GLU A 463 -25.45 14.72 11.15
N ASP A 464 -25.51 13.42 11.44
CA ASP A 464 -26.41 12.91 12.51
C ASP A 464 -25.72 12.39 13.81
N ILE A 465 -24.41 12.59 14.01
CA ILE A 465 -23.75 12.07 15.23
C ILE A 465 -23.04 13.18 15.99
N SER A 466 -23.77 13.86 16.87
CA SER A 466 -23.18 14.64 17.97
C SER A 466 -22.83 13.73 19.16
N LEU A 467 -21.69 13.04 19.10
CA LEU A 467 -21.08 12.46 20.28
C LEU A 467 -20.01 13.42 20.83
N PRO A 468 -19.88 13.59 22.16
CA PRO A 468 -18.89 14.49 22.73
C PRO A 468 -17.48 13.99 22.40
N VAL A 469 -16.75 14.76 21.60
CA VAL A 469 -15.36 14.52 21.28
C VAL A 469 -14.53 14.88 22.51
N ALA A 470 -13.99 13.88 23.20
CA ALA A 470 -12.91 14.10 24.16
C ALA A 470 -11.72 14.67 23.39
N GLY A 471 -11.25 15.87 23.81
CA GLY A 471 -10.30 16.67 23.07
C GLY A 471 -9.03 15.92 22.70
N ASP A 472 -8.72 15.97 21.41
CA ASP A 472 -7.45 15.56 20.81
C ASP A 472 -6.37 16.58 21.26
N ARG A 473 -5.65 16.27 22.34
CA ARG A 473 -4.44 16.99 22.74
C ARG A 473 -3.23 16.15 22.36
N ASP A 474 -2.92 16.10 21.07
CA ASP A 474 -1.62 15.67 20.57
C ASP A 474 -0.82 16.92 20.10
N ALA A 475 -0.32 17.67 21.08
CA ALA A 475 0.71 18.66 20.83
C ALA A 475 2.06 17.93 20.76
N ASN A 476 2.61 17.84 19.56
CA ASN A 476 4.02 17.79 19.16
C ASN A 476 4.21 16.99 17.87
N TYR A 477 3.65 17.50 16.79
CA TYR A 477 4.02 17.04 15.46
C TYR A 477 4.98 18.09 14.85
N ARG A 478 6.25 17.76 14.75
CA ARG A 478 7.19 18.50 13.89
C ARG A 478 7.18 17.83 12.53
N GLY A 479 6.70 18.56 11.54
CA GLY A 479 6.56 18.15 10.17
C GLY A 479 7.83 17.50 9.58
N PHE A 480 7.63 16.78 8.48
CA PHE A 480 8.64 16.09 7.70
C PHE A 480 9.95 16.89 7.59
N ARG A 481 11.01 16.42 8.24
CA ARG A 481 12.37 16.82 7.91
C ARG A 481 12.93 15.81 6.91
N TYR A 482 12.81 16.12 5.61
CA TYR A 482 13.43 15.34 4.55
C TYR A 482 14.94 15.63 4.38
N VAL A 483 15.49 16.53 5.14
CA VAL A 483 16.89 16.91 5.06
C VAL A 483 17.64 16.47 6.32
N LYS A 484 18.61 15.57 6.16
CA LYS A 484 19.69 15.41 7.14
C LYS A 484 20.36 16.78 7.30
N GLU A 485 20.40 17.33 8.52
CA GLU A 485 21.29 18.44 8.82
C GLU A 485 22.71 18.03 8.38
N ALA A 486 23.28 18.78 7.44
CA ALA A 486 24.65 18.59 7.02
C ALA A 486 25.52 18.67 8.27
N LYS A 487 26.15 17.58 8.64
CA LYS A 487 27.21 17.60 9.66
C LYS A 487 28.29 18.51 9.14
N LYS A 488 28.50 19.61 9.88
CA LYS A 488 29.70 20.45 9.76
C LYS A 488 30.96 19.65 10.12
#